data_e4ff77c496b3ad1950ae400b20b8e122
#
_entry.id   e4ff77c496b3ad1950ae400b20b8e122
#
_cell.length_a   1.000
_cell.length_b   1.000
_cell.length_c   1.000
_cell.angle_alpha   90.00
_cell.angle_beta   90.00
_cell.angle_gamma   90.00
#
_symmetry.space_group_name_H-M   'P 1'
#
loop_
_entity.id
_entity.type
_entity.pdbx_description
1 polymer ?
#
loop_
_entity_poly.entity_id
_entity_poly.type
_entity_poly.pdbx_seq_one_letter_code
_entity_poly.pdbx_strand_id
1 'polypeptide(L)'
;MMDATTLLHHLACGIHALSGHDSAGPSVPPYPDDTQHALDLVVRECLDHERTPPAGVPELVEWCTDLASERWPYPPAHTGMALVDPVHRTRTRACAELAGVAAIADALMVEALSDLPAAEAAERFRFLRSHVLVGPDTQRELLMKNPKAASVFKFVKALYQPVPAAWVVRGRVGLCECGLPARPDRLTGELVTWCERETCPPGAWVEQRLPAGRALLLHSALRLFVALPSTLDDRVRDGLVATGLPVRTLDLATRRHEVRFPGRAPVSFRCYDRIVASALAIDATADRVDIAVIPDSSTLATPVARRAFAGALPLGSPVTLATESELLAGATNDRKDP
;
A
#
# COMPACT_ATOMS: atom_id res chain seq x y z
N MET A 1 17.11 -13.24 22.09
CA MET A 1 17.52 -12.43 20.92
C MET A 1 16.40 -12.53 19.90
N MET A 2 15.79 -11.42 19.58
CA MET A 2 14.71 -11.32 18.59
C MET A 2 15.35 -11.32 17.20
N ASP A 3 14.68 -11.89 16.18
CA ASP A 3 15.17 -11.73 14.81
C ASP A 3 14.90 -10.31 14.27
N ALA A 4 15.75 -9.84 13.35
CA ALA A 4 15.68 -8.48 12.80
C ALA A 4 14.35 -8.19 12.08
N THR A 5 13.72 -9.21 11.49
CA THR A 5 12.43 -9.05 10.78
C THR A 5 11.30 -8.77 11.76
N THR A 6 11.27 -9.49 12.88
CA THR A 6 10.28 -9.28 13.94
C THR A 6 10.44 -7.89 14.58
N LEU A 7 11.68 -7.46 14.87
CA LEU A 7 11.91 -6.10 15.39
C LEU A 7 11.42 -5.04 14.39
N LEU A 8 11.76 -5.20 13.12
CA LEU A 8 11.35 -4.27 12.06
C LEU A 8 9.83 -4.17 11.92
N HIS A 9 9.12 -5.30 12.06
CA HIS A 9 7.66 -5.32 12.09
C HIS A 9 7.09 -4.50 13.27
N HIS A 10 7.59 -4.71 14.50
CA HIS A 10 7.15 -3.95 15.67
C HIS A 10 7.45 -2.46 15.55
N LEU A 11 8.62 -2.10 15.00
CA LEU A 11 8.96 -0.71 14.68
C LEU A 11 7.96 -0.09 13.71
N ALA A 12 7.65 -0.82 12.63
CA ALA A 12 6.68 -0.35 11.65
C ALA A 12 5.28 -0.16 12.26
N CYS A 13 4.82 -1.07 13.12
CA CYS A 13 3.57 -0.94 13.86
C CYS A 13 3.60 0.31 14.78
N GLY A 14 4.70 0.53 15.52
CA GLY A 14 4.85 1.69 16.40
C GLY A 14 4.84 3.02 15.64
N ILE A 15 5.54 3.10 14.51
CA ILE A 15 5.54 4.29 13.63
C ILE A 15 4.17 4.50 12.98
N HIS A 16 3.51 3.40 12.59
CA HIS A 16 2.16 3.47 12.03
C HIS A 16 1.14 4.02 13.04
N ALA A 17 1.20 3.56 14.29
CA ALA A 17 0.34 4.02 15.37
C ALA A 17 0.51 5.52 15.66
N LEU A 18 1.74 6.04 15.64
CA LEU A 18 2.01 7.48 15.73
C LEU A 18 1.36 8.28 14.60
N SER A 19 1.33 7.73 13.39
CA SER A 19 0.77 8.41 12.20
C SER A 19 -0.75 8.44 12.18
N GLY A 20 -1.42 7.52 12.87
CA GLY A 20 -2.88 7.46 12.99
C GLY A 20 -3.48 8.57 13.85
N HIS A 21 -2.67 9.23 14.66
CA HIS A 21 -3.04 10.40 15.45
C HIS A 21 -2.77 11.68 14.66
N ASP A 22 -3.43 11.86 13.53
CA ASP A 22 -3.33 13.05 12.64
C ASP A 22 -3.80 14.37 13.30
N SER A 23 -3.75 14.47 14.61
CA SER A 23 -3.82 15.75 15.30
C SER A 23 -2.51 16.50 15.04
N ALA A 24 -2.59 17.69 14.47
CA ALA A 24 -1.52 18.55 14.01
C ALA A 24 -0.59 19.08 15.13
N GLY A 25 -0.25 18.23 16.11
CA GLY A 25 0.67 18.54 17.19
C GLY A 25 1.86 17.58 17.19
N PRO A 26 2.99 17.97 17.82
CA PRO A 26 4.06 17.02 18.10
C PRO A 26 3.47 15.86 18.90
N SER A 27 3.87 14.62 18.58
CA SER A 27 3.50 13.45 19.38
C SER A 27 4.00 13.65 20.80
N VAL A 28 3.08 13.96 21.70
CA VAL A 28 3.36 14.22 23.13
C VAL A 28 2.90 12.99 23.91
N PRO A 29 3.63 12.58 24.95
CA PRO A 29 3.16 11.49 25.83
C PRO A 29 1.76 11.76 26.40
N PRO A 30 0.93 10.70 26.62
CA PRO A 30 1.28 9.28 26.44
C PRO A 30 1.28 8.86 24.97
N TYR A 31 2.30 8.09 24.57
CA TYR A 31 2.39 7.53 23.23
C TYR A 31 1.48 6.32 23.09
N PRO A 32 1.07 5.95 21.85
CA PRO A 32 0.35 4.70 21.61
C PRO A 32 1.11 3.48 22.13
N ASP A 33 0.39 2.48 22.60
CA ASP A 33 0.98 1.27 23.20
C ASP A 33 1.96 0.56 22.25
N ASP A 34 1.61 0.45 20.97
CA ASP A 34 2.51 -0.13 19.95
C ASP A 34 3.81 0.67 19.80
N THR A 35 3.74 2.00 19.94
CA THR A 35 4.94 2.86 19.86
C THR A 35 5.83 2.67 21.09
N GLN A 36 5.23 2.61 22.28
CA GLN A 36 5.97 2.36 23.51
C GLN A 36 6.58 0.96 23.49
N HIS A 37 5.82 -0.04 23.05
CA HIS A 37 6.31 -1.40 22.90
C HIS A 37 7.50 -1.50 21.94
N ALA A 38 7.43 -0.82 20.79
CA ALA A 38 8.54 -0.76 19.83
C ALA A 38 9.80 -0.14 20.44
N LEU A 39 9.64 0.95 21.20
CA LEU A 39 10.77 1.58 21.93
C LEU A 39 11.37 0.61 22.94
N ASP A 40 10.56 -0.06 23.76
CA ASP A 40 11.03 -1.00 24.78
C ASP A 40 11.81 -2.18 24.17
N LEU A 41 11.36 -2.67 23.00
CA LEU A 41 12.07 -3.73 22.26
C LEU A 41 13.43 -3.23 21.77
N VAL A 42 13.51 -2.03 21.17
CA VAL A 42 14.78 -1.47 20.71
C VAL A 42 15.74 -1.23 21.86
N VAL A 43 15.26 -0.71 22.98
CA VAL A 43 16.07 -0.52 24.20
C VAL A 43 16.67 -1.84 24.65
N ARG A 44 15.85 -2.90 24.74
CA ARG A 44 16.32 -4.23 25.15
C ARG A 44 17.42 -4.75 24.21
N GLU A 45 17.16 -4.74 22.90
CA GLU A 45 18.13 -5.23 21.92
C GLU A 45 19.43 -4.40 21.92
N CYS A 46 19.34 -3.09 22.12
CA CYS A 46 20.54 -2.24 22.28
C CYS A 46 21.35 -2.66 23.51
N LEU A 47 20.70 -2.92 24.64
CA LEU A 47 21.37 -3.36 25.86
C LEU A 47 22.02 -4.74 25.69
N ASP A 48 21.32 -5.67 25.05
CA ASP A 48 21.84 -7.02 24.76
C ASP A 48 23.07 -7.01 23.83
N HIS A 49 23.23 -5.94 23.01
CA HIS A 49 24.36 -5.73 22.10
C HIS A 49 25.35 -4.66 22.56
N GLU A 50 25.27 -4.23 23.83
CA GLU A 50 26.14 -3.20 24.41
C GLU A 50 26.14 -1.88 23.63
N ARG A 51 24.99 -1.51 23.08
CA ARG A 51 24.77 -0.27 22.33
C ARG A 51 23.98 0.75 23.14
N THR A 52 24.19 2.03 22.88
CA THR A 52 23.40 3.10 23.48
C THR A 52 21.99 3.09 22.88
N PRO A 53 20.94 2.91 23.69
CA PRO A 53 19.57 2.97 23.19
C PRO A 53 19.12 4.39 22.88
N PRO A 54 18.05 4.59 22.08
CA PRO A 54 17.45 5.89 21.88
C PRO A 54 16.89 6.42 23.20
N ALA A 55 17.04 7.73 23.45
CA ALA A 55 16.59 8.40 24.68
C ALA A 55 15.06 8.46 24.82
N GLY A 56 14.32 8.15 23.75
CA GLY A 56 12.86 8.11 23.75
C GLY A 56 12.28 8.07 22.34
N VAL A 57 10.94 8.19 22.25
CA VAL A 57 10.22 8.10 20.98
C VAL A 57 10.71 9.11 19.91
N PRO A 58 11.00 10.38 20.23
CA PRO A 58 11.51 11.31 19.23
C PRO A 58 12.81 10.84 18.57
N GLU A 59 13.74 10.30 19.35
CA GLU A 59 15.00 9.77 18.81
C GLU A 59 14.79 8.44 18.07
N LEU A 60 13.89 7.59 18.54
CA LEU A 60 13.49 6.39 17.82
C LEU A 60 12.94 6.72 16.43
N VAL A 61 12.08 7.73 16.31
CA VAL A 61 11.56 8.22 15.03
C VAL A 61 12.70 8.71 14.13
N GLU A 62 13.70 9.39 14.70
CA GLU A 62 14.89 9.81 13.95
C GLU A 62 15.69 8.60 13.42
N TRP A 63 15.89 7.58 14.25
CA TRP A 63 16.54 6.33 13.80
C TRP A 63 15.79 5.65 12.67
N CYS A 64 14.46 5.71 12.68
CA CYS A 64 13.61 5.14 11.64
C CYS A 64 13.70 5.86 10.28
N THR A 65 14.38 7.00 10.20
CA THR A 65 14.66 7.69 8.91
C THR A 65 15.82 7.05 8.14
N ASP A 66 16.67 6.25 8.80
CA ASP A 66 17.80 5.55 8.19
C ASP A 66 18.04 4.22 8.90
N LEU A 67 17.49 3.15 8.33
CA LEU A 67 17.66 1.79 8.84
C LEU A 67 19.05 1.20 8.53
N ALA A 68 19.86 1.87 7.71
CA ALA A 68 21.23 1.47 7.42
C ALA A 68 22.25 2.07 8.41
N SER A 69 21.80 2.95 9.31
CA SER A 69 22.67 3.59 10.31
C SER A 69 23.32 2.55 11.22
N GLU A 70 24.57 2.78 11.56
CA GLU A 70 25.34 1.96 12.54
C GLU A 70 24.75 2.00 13.97
N ARG A 71 23.78 2.86 14.24
CA ARG A 71 23.10 2.93 15.54
C ARG A 71 22.29 1.68 15.85
N TRP A 72 21.75 1.00 14.80
CA TRP A 72 20.95 -0.20 15.00
C TRP A 72 21.77 -1.37 15.55
N PRO A 73 21.20 -2.17 16.47
CA PRO A 73 21.89 -3.33 17.04
C PRO A 73 22.14 -4.46 16.04
N TYR A 74 21.46 -4.43 14.91
CA TYR A 74 21.60 -5.41 13.83
C TYR A 74 22.26 -4.81 12.59
N PRO A 75 23.03 -5.59 11.83
CA PRO A 75 23.46 -5.14 10.52
C PRO A 75 22.22 -4.92 9.65
N PRO A 76 22.20 -3.86 8.85
CA PRO A 76 21.03 -3.51 8.06
C PRO A 76 20.73 -4.59 7.01
N ALA A 77 19.74 -5.42 7.29
CA ALA A 77 19.21 -6.37 6.29
C ALA A 77 18.49 -5.65 5.13
N HIS A 78 18.24 -4.34 5.29
CA HIS A 78 17.42 -3.53 4.40
C HIS A 78 18.10 -2.19 4.07
N THR A 79 19.25 -2.24 3.41
CA THR A 79 19.95 -1.04 2.91
C THR A 79 19.03 -0.23 1.99
N GLY A 80 18.93 1.07 2.28
CA GLY A 80 18.11 2.00 1.48
C GLY A 80 16.62 2.06 1.85
N MET A 81 16.19 1.38 2.93
CA MET A 81 14.82 1.46 3.44
C MET A 81 14.74 2.40 4.63
N ALA A 82 13.65 3.17 4.72
CA ALA A 82 13.29 3.97 5.88
C ALA A 82 11.84 3.68 6.27
N LEU A 83 11.51 3.77 7.56
CA LEU A 83 10.14 3.71 8.05
C LEU A 83 9.50 5.09 8.14
N VAL A 84 10.32 6.12 8.26
CA VAL A 84 9.93 7.52 8.29
C VAL A 84 10.67 8.27 7.19
N ASP A 85 9.93 9.00 6.36
CA ASP A 85 10.54 9.86 5.34
C ASP A 85 11.35 10.99 6.01
N PRO A 86 12.65 11.14 5.70
CA PRO A 86 13.51 12.08 6.39
C PRO A 86 13.15 13.54 6.12
N VAL A 87 12.55 13.86 4.96
CA VAL A 87 12.17 15.21 4.55
C VAL A 87 10.78 15.58 5.06
N HIS A 88 9.80 14.74 4.78
CA HIS A 88 8.40 15.01 5.07
C HIS A 88 7.99 14.57 6.47
N ARG A 89 8.86 13.84 7.19
CA ARG A 89 8.62 13.35 8.56
C ARG A 89 7.30 12.59 8.69
N THR A 90 7.01 11.80 7.71
CA THR A 90 5.83 10.96 7.63
C THR A 90 6.23 9.50 7.47
N ARG A 91 5.33 8.59 7.86
CA ARG A 91 5.55 7.17 7.61
C ARG A 91 5.74 6.95 6.10
N THR A 92 6.65 6.05 5.77
CA THR A 92 6.89 5.62 4.40
C THR A 92 5.87 4.55 3.99
N ARG A 93 5.85 4.24 2.70
CA ARG A 93 5.12 3.10 2.18
C ARG A 93 5.66 1.78 2.72
N ALA A 94 6.99 1.63 2.82
CA ALA A 94 7.62 0.48 3.43
C ALA A 94 7.12 0.24 4.87
N CYS A 95 7.01 1.31 5.67
CA CYS A 95 6.43 1.24 7.00
C CYS A 95 5.00 0.70 6.97
N ALA A 96 4.13 1.19 6.08
CA ALA A 96 2.76 0.71 5.96
C ALA A 96 2.69 -0.77 5.56
N GLU A 97 3.56 -1.22 4.67
CA GLU A 97 3.64 -2.62 4.25
C GLU A 97 4.08 -3.53 5.39
N LEU A 98 5.15 -3.17 6.11
CA LEU A 98 5.69 -3.93 7.24
C LEU A 98 4.76 -3.94 8.46
N ALA A 99 3.99 -2.88 8.67
CA ALA A 99 2.97 -2.82 9.72
C ALA A 99 1.70 -3.63 9.40
N GLY A 100 1.62 -4.32 8.26
CA GLY A 100 0.48 -5.15 7.91
C GLY A 100 -0.79 -4.35 7.55
N VAL A 101 -0.66 -3.10 7.11
CA VAL A 101 -1.80 -2.23 6.76
C VAL A 101 -2.64 -2.81 5.61
N ALA A 102 -2.08 -3.72 4.82
CA ALA A 102 -2.80 -4.46 3.79
C ALA A 102 -3.97 -5.28 4.37
N ALA A 103 -3.77 -5.92 5.52
CA ALA A 103 -4.84 -6.68 6.19
C ALA A 103 -6.00 -5.76 6.64
N ILE A 104 -5.70 -4.52 7.05
CA ILE A 104 -6.72 -3.51 7.34
C ILE A 104 -7.52 -3.18 6.08
N ALA A 105 -6.85 -3.01 4.95
CA ALA A 105 -7.51 -2.73 3.68
C ALA A 105 -8.46 -3.88 3.27
N ASP A 106 -8.01 -5.11 3.39
CA ASP A 106 -8.82 -6.29 3.07
C ASP A 106 -10.02 -6.42 4.02
N ALA A 107 -9.85 -6.18 5.34
CA ALA A 107 -10.95 -6.16 6.30
C ALA A 107 -12.00 -5.08 5.97
N LEU A 108 -11.57 -3.85 5.67
CA LEU A 108 -12.45 -2.77 5.25
C LEU A 108 -13.20 -3.10 3.95
N MET A 109 -12.54 -3.77 3.00
CA MET A 109 -13.18 -4.20 1.76
C MET A 109 -14.19 -5.32 1.99
N VAL A 110 -13.87 -6.29 2.83
CA VAL A 110 -14.83 -7.35 3.22
C VAL A 110 -16.06 -6.72 3.87
N GLU A 111 -15.89 -5.82 4.83
CA GLU A 111 -17.01 -5.12 5.47
C GLU A 111 -17.86 -4.32 4.47
N ALA A 112 -17.21 -3.60 3.54
CA ALA A 112 -17.90 -2.78 2.55
C ALA A 112 -18.66 -3.57 1.48
N LEU A 113 -18.26 -4.80 1.20
CA LEU A 113 -18.78 -5.61 0.08
C LEU A 113 -19.53 -6.87 0.53
N SER A 114 -19.38 -7.31 1.81
CA SER A 114 -20.09 -8.48 2.31
C SER A 114 -21.61 -8.33 2.18
N ASP A 115 -22.27 -9.44 2.00
CA ASP A 115 -23.74 -9.55 1.94
C ASP A 115 -24.43 -8.77 0.80
N LEU A 116 -23.63 -8.29 -0.18
CA LEU A 116 -24.15 -7.57 -1.32
C LEU A 116 -24.35 -8.47 -2.54
N PRO A 117 -25.37 -8.19 -3.37
CA PRO A 117 -25.44 -8.75 -4.71
C PRO A 117 -24.18 -8.41 -5.51
N ALA A 118 -23.68 -9.36 -6.33
CA ALA A 118 -22.43 -9.20 -7.07
C ALA A 118 -22.34 -7.91 -7.90
N ALA A 119 -23.45 -7.47 -8.50
CA ALA A 119 -23.49 -6.24 -9.28
C ALA A 119 -23.28 -4.99 -8.41
N GLU A 120 -23.87 -4.96 -7.22
CA GLU A 120 -23.72 -3.85 -6.27
C GLU A 120 -22.33 -3.82 -5.65
N ALA A 121 -21.80 -4.96 -5.27
CA ALA A 121 -20.42 -5.11 -4.80
C ALA A 121 -19.41 -4.60 -5.84
N ALA A 122 -19.61 -4.95 -7.12
CA ALA A 122 -18.77 -4.48 -8.21
C ALA A 122 -18.86 -2.95 -8.43
N GLU A 123 -20.04 -2.35 -8.24
CA GLU A 123 -20.21 -0.90 -8.32
C GLU A 123 -19.49 -0.18 -7.16
N ARG A 124 -19.64 -0.68 -5.92
CA ARG A 124 -18.93 -0.13 -4.74
C ARG A 124 -17.42 -0.26 -4.89
N PHE A 125 -16.95 -1.43 -5.30
CA PHE A 125 -15.53 -1.65 -5.56
C PHE A 125 -14.98 -0.67 -6.61
N ARG A 126 -15.68 -0.53 -7.75
CA ARG A 126 -15.29 0.41 -8.81
C ARG A 126 -15.26 1.85 -8.30
N PHE A 127 -16.20 2.24 -7.46
CA PHE A 127 -16.24 3.57 -6.87
C PHE A 127 -15.01 3.83 -6.00
N LEU A 128 -14.71 2.94 -5.05
CA LEU A 128 -13.60 3.07 -4.10
C LEU A 128 -12.24 3.19 -4.81
N ARG A 129 -12.05 2.42 -5.88
CA ARG A 129 -10.78 2.44 -6.62
C ARG A 129 -10.60 3.66 -7.52
N SER A 130 -11.66 4.32 -7.95
CA SER A 130 -11.61 5.46 -8.86
C SER A 130 -11.79 6.82 -8.18
N HIS A 131 -12.21 6.85 -6.91
CA HIS A 131 -12.50 8.08 -6.19
C HIS A 131 -11.70 8.16 -4.88
N VAL A 132 -10.38 8.26 -5.01
CA VAL A 132 -9.46 8.40 -3.86
C VAL A 132 -9.71 9.69 -3.08
N LEU A 133 -10.09 10.76 -3.78
CA LEU A 133 -10.40 12.07 -3.21
C LEU A 133 -11.75 12.54 -3.75
N VAL A 134 -12.70 12.85 -2.85
CA VAL A 134 -14.04 13.30 -3.19
C VAL A 134 -14.26 14.71 -2.64
N GLY A 135 -14.18 15.71 -3.52
CA GLY A 135 -14.43 17.11 -3.19
C GLY A 135 -15.91 17.50 -3.38
N PRO A 136 -16.30 18.72 -2.97
CA PRO A 136 -17.67 19.23 -3.16
C PRO A 136 -18.11 19.24 -4.61
N ASP A 137 -17.22 19.58 -5.53
CA ASP A 137 -17.51 19.60 -6.96
C ASP A 137 -17.67 18.19 -7.51
N THR A 138 -16.83 17.25 -7.07
CA THR A 138 -16.98 15.83 -7.39
C THR A 138 -18.33 15.31 -6.90
N GLN A 139 -18.74 15.64 -5.67
CA GLN A 139 -20.04 15.24 -5.14
C GLN A 139 -21.20 15.81 -5.97
N ARG A 140 -21.10 17.08 -6.37
CA ARG A 140 -22.11 17.73 -7.23
C ARG A 140 -22.16 17.06 -8.61
N GLU A 141 -21.01 16.81 -9.21
CA GLU A 141 -20.91 16.15 -10.50
C GLU A 141 -21.46 14.72 -10.47
N LEU A 142 -21.18 13.94 -9.42
CA LEU A 142 -21.76 12.63 -9.19
C LEU A 142 -23.30 12.70 -9.12
N LEU A 143 -23.84 13.67 -8.37
CA LEU A 143 -25.29 13.84 -8.27
C LEU A 143 -25.94 14.19 -9.61
N MET A 144 -25.31 15.03 -10.43
CA MET A 144 -25.86 15.51 -11.70
C MET A 144 -25.64 14.53 -12.85
N LYS A 145 -24.43 13.95 -12.96
CA LYS A 145 -24.04 13.13 -14.11
C LYS A 145 -24.14 11.64 -13.86
N ASN A 146 -24.02 11.21 -12.61
CA ASN A 146 -24.04 9.79 -12.25
C ASN A 146 -24.77 9.55 -10.91
N PRO A 147 -26.11 9.59 -10.89
CA PRO A 147 -26.89 9.40 -9.67
C PRO A 147 -26.64 8.07 -8.97
N LYS A 148 -26.29 7.00 -9.74
CA LYS A 148 -25.91 5.70 -9.16
C LYS A 148 -24.62 5.80 -8.34
N ALA A 149 -23.58 6.44 -8.87
CA ALA A 149 -22.33 6.65 -8.14
C ALA A 149 -22.52 7.55 -6.90
N ALA A 150 -23.40 8.55 -6.98
CA ALA A 150 -23.79 9.35 -5.83
C ALA A 150 -24.50 8.51 -4.74
N SER A 151 -25.33 7.55 -5.13
CA SER A 151 -25.94 6.60 -4.20
C SER A 151 -24.89 5.71 -3.56
N VAL A 152 -23.97 5.14 -4.35
CA VAL A 152 -22.86 4.33 -3.84
C VAL A 152 -22.02 5.09 -2.81
N PHE A 153 -21.70 6.36 -3.07
CA PHE A 153 -20.92 7.20 -2.15
C PHE A 153 -21.54 7.29 -0.76
N LYS A 154 -22.87 7.37 -0.64
CA LYS A 154 -23.55 7.41 0.66
C LYS A 154 -23.23 6.19 1.52
N PHE A 155 -23.15 5.01 0.92
CA PHE A 155 -22.87 3.75 1.62
C PHE A 155 -21.40 3.60 2.00
N VAL A 156 -20.47 4.08 1.14
CA VAL A 156 -19.04 3.94 1.39
C VAL A 156 -18.41 5.16 2.07
N LYS A 157 -19.20 6.18 2.41
CA LYS A 157 -18.70 7.43 2.99
C LYS A 157 -17.92 7.23 4.29
N ALA A 158 -18.29 6.22 5.09
CA ALA A 158 -17.57 5.89 6.34
C ALA A 158 -16.10 5.47 6.09
N LEU A 159 -15.75 5.04 4.88
CA LEU A 159 -14.39 4.72 4.48
C LEU A 159 -13.55 5.95 4.10
N TYR A 160 -14.13 7.14 4.15
CA TYR A 160 -13.49 8.40 3.86
C TYR A 160 -13.35 9.23 5.12
N GLN A 161 -12.26 9.96 5.20
CA GLN A 161 -11.92 10.85 6.30
C GLN A 161 -11.61 12.25 5.79
N PRO A 162 -11.71 13.29 6.62
CA PRO A 162 -11.25 14.62 6.24
C PRO A 162 -9.80 14.58 5.76
N VAL A 163 -9.47 15.44 4.79
CA VAL A 163 -8.07 15.57 4.34
C VAL A 163 -7.24 16.13 5.49
N PRO A 164 -6.13 15.45 5.88
CA PRO A 164 -5.26 15.95 6.93
C PRO A 164 -4.70 17.34 6.62
N ALA A 165 -4.62 18.23 7.62
CA ALA A 165 -4.15 19.58 7.44
C ALA A 165 -2.73 19.67 6.82
N ALA A 166 -1.88 18.69 7.13
CA ALA A 166 -0.53 18.58 6.56
C ALA A 166 -0.48 18.35 5.05
N TRP A 167 -1.61 17.97 4.42
CA TRP A 167 -1.73 17.75 2.98
C TRP A 167 -2.33 18.94 2.23
N VAL A 168 -2.68 19.99 2.98
CA VAL A 168 -3.39 21.15 2.44
C VAL A 168 -2.41 22.30 2.23
N VAL A 169 -2.33 22.82 1.00
CA VAL A 169 -1.59 24.04 0.66
C VAL A 169 -2.56 25.07 0.13
N ARG A 170 -2.59 26.25 0.76
CA ARG A 170 -3.48 27.36 0.36
C ARG A 170 -4.94 26.91 0.14
N GLY A 171 -5.43 26.05 1.05
CA GLY A 171 -6.80 25.53 0.98
C GLY A 171 -7.06 24.50 -0.11
N ARG A 172 -6.02 23.92 -0.71
CA ARG A 172 -6.11 22.95 -1.82
C ARG A 172 -5.31 21.68 -1.54
N VAL A 173 -5.74 20.58 -2.14
CA VAL A 173 -5.04 19.29 -2.13
C VAL A 173 -4.57 18.96 -3.55
N GLY A 174 -3.32 18.56 -3.70
CA GLY A 174 -2.78 18.08 -4.98
C GLY A 174 -2.96 16.58 -5.16
N LEU A 175 -3.04 16.15 -6.42
CA LEU A 175 -2.99 14.75 -6.81
C LEU A 175 -1.77 14.49 -7.67
N CYS A 176 -1.20 13.29 -7.55
CA CYS A 176 -0.21 12.76 -8.45
C CYS A 176 -0.88 12.16 -9.69
N GLU A 177 -0.15 11.99 -10.79
CA GLU A 177 -0.64 11.28 -11.98
C GLU A 177 -1.12 9.86 -11.70
N CYS A 178 -0.58 9.20 -10.66
CA CYS A 178 -1.05 7.89 -10.23
C CYS A 178 -2.42 7.92 -9.51
N GLY A 179 -3.03 9.10 -9.35
CA GLY A 179 -4.32 9.29 -8.68
C GLY A 179 -4.25 9.40 -7.16
N LEU A 180 -3.07 9.19 -6.53
CA LEU A 180 -2.90 9.35 -5.10
C LEU A 180 -2.64 10.81 -4.72
N PRO A 181 -2.95 11.21 -3.46
CA PRO A 181 -2.66 12.55 -3.00
C PRO A 181 -1.14 12.81 -3.01
N ALA A 182 -0.81 14.06 -3.36
CA ALA A 182 0.54 14.57 -3.30
C ALA A 182 0.72 15.45 -2.06
N ARG A 183 1.81 15.26 -1.33
CA ARG A 183 2.13 16.09 -0.16
C ARG A 183 2.86 17.36 -0.56
N PRO A 184 2.51 18.48 0.10
CA PRO A 184 3.28 19.70 -0.04
C PRO A 184 4.63 19.59 0.67
N ASP A 185 5.65 20.27 0.15
CA ASP A 185 6.87 20.55 0.89
C ASP A 185 6.53 21.47 2.06
N ARG A 186 6.95 21.09 3.25
CA ARG A 186 6.75 21.89 4.47
C ARG A 186 7.61 23.15 4.49
N LEU A 187 8.72 23.15 3.74
CA LEU A 187 9.66 24.28 3.74
C LEU A 187 9.24 25.36 2.77
N THR A 188 8.83 24.99 1.57
CA THR A 188 8.48 25.96 0.52
C THR A 188 6.98 26.23 0.44
N GLY A 189 6.15 25.37 1.02
CA GLY A 189 4.70 25.42 0.86
C GLY A 189 4.23 25.15 -0.57
N GLU A 190 5.15 24.76 -1.44
CA GLU A 190 4.85 24.32 -2.79
C GLU A 190 4.35 22.86 -2.77
N LEU A 191 3.50 22.51 -3.72
CA LEU A 191 3.14 21.11 -3.92
C LEU A 191 4.35 20.42 -4.51
N VAL A 192 5.17 19.81 -3.65
CA VAL A 192 6.34 19.08 -4.07
C VAL A 192 5.98 17.62 -4.25
N THR A 193 6.58 17.10 -5.15
CA THR A 193 7.06 15.84 -5.70
C THR A 193 6.96 14.59 -4.82
N TRP A 194 6.48 14.63 -3.56
CA TRP A 194 6.25 13.43 -2.80
C TRP A 194 4.82 12.91 -3.01
N CYS A 195 4.75 11.73 -3.59
CA CYS A 195 3.52 10.97 -3.75
C CYS A 195 3.49 9.83 -2.74
N GLU A 196 2.34 9.52 -2.16
CA GLU A 196 2.15 8.41 -1.23
C GLU A 196 2.57 7.04 -1.82
N ARG A 197 2.68 6.93 -3.14
CA ARG A 197 3.25 5.76 -3.83
C ARG A 197 4.76 5.64 -3.66
N GLU A 198 5.48 6.75 -3.47
CA GLU A 198 6.93 6.87 -3.33
C GLU A 198 7.76 6.44 -4.56
N THR A 199 7.19 5.67 -5.47
CA THR A 199 7.86 5.21 -6.72
C THR A 199 7.51 6.07 -7.94
N CYS A 200 6.73 7.13 -7.77
CA CYS A 200 6.42 8.06 -8.86
C CYS A 200 7.64 8.92 -9.20
N PRO A 201 7.91 9.16 -10.49
CA PRO A 201 8.99 10.04 -10.88
C PRO A 201 8.75 11.45 -10.35
N PRO A 202 9.83 12.19 -10.01
CA PRO A 202 9.71 13.60 -9.65
C PRO A 202 9.02 14.41 -10.76
N GLY A 203 8.05 15.23 -10.39
CA GLY A 203 7.31 16.05 -11.35
C GLY A 203 6.11 15.39 -12.04
N ALA A 204 5.77 14.15 -11.68
CA ALA A 204 4.55 13.48 -12.14
C ALA A 204 3.30 14.10 -11.49
N TRP A 205 2.85 15.27 -12.00
CA TRP A 205 1.76 16.04 -11.41
C TRP A 205 0.55 16.12 -12.30
N VAL A 206 -0.63 15.87 -11.74
CA VAL A 206 -1.88 16.35 -12.29
C VAL A 206 -2.30 17.61 -11.53
N GLU A 207 -2.47 18.72 -12.23
CA GLU A 207 -2.85 20.03 -11.66
C GLU A 207 -4.27 20.07 -11.05
N GLN A 208 -4.87 18.95 -10.69
CA GLN A 208 -6.18 18.95 -10.06
C GLN A 208 -6.06 19.38 -8.60
N ARG A 209 -6.02 20.68 -8.40
CA ARG A 209 -6.12 21.29 -7.08
C ARG A 209 -7.57 21.31 -6.64
N LEU A 210 -7.96 20.36 -5.81
CA LEU A 210 -9.30 20.32 -5.24
C LEU A 210 -9.38 21.17 -3.97
N PRO A 211 -10.47 21.95 -3.76
CA PRO A 211 -10.68 22.68 -2.51
C PRO A 211 -10.71 21.73 -1.31
N ALA A 212 -9.84 21.97 -0.32
CA ALA A 212 -9.69 21.06 0.82
C ALA A 212 -10.85 21.13 1.83
N GLY A 213 -11.53 22.27 1.96
CA GLY A 213 -12.44 22.57 3.08
C GLY A 213 -13.64 21.65 3.27
N ARG A 214 -13.99 20.81 2.29
CA ARG A 214 -15.03 19.77 2.38
C ARG A 214 -14.62 18.51 1.61
N ALA A 215 -13.36 18.39 1.26
CA ALA A 215 -12.86 17.20 0.57
C ALA A 215 -12.69 16.07 1.56
N LEU A 216 -13.05 14.88 1.13
CA LEU A 216 -12.91 13.64 1.86
C LEU A 216 -11.89 12.76 1.13
N LEU A 217 -10.98 12.20 1.88
CA LEU A 217 -9.91 11.33 1.40
C LEU A 217 -10.22 9.89 1.80
N LEU A 218 -10.15 8.96 0.85
CA LEU A 218 -10.30 7.53 1.12
C LEU A 218 -9.29 7.09 2.18
N HIS A 219 -9.65 6.16 3.05
CA HIS A 219 -8.76 5.61 4.08
C HIS A 219 -7.42 5.19 3.49
N SER A 220 -6.31 5.48 4.18
CA SER A 220 -4.95 5.26 3.65
C SER A 220 -4.67 3.81 3.25
N ALA A 221 -5.18 2.85 4.02
CA ALA A 221 -5.07 1.43 3.66
C ALA A 221 -5.72 1.14 2.30
N LEU A 222 -6.93 1.66 2.06
CA LEU A 222 -7.63 1.46 0.79
C LEU A 222 -6.95 2.18 -0.37
N ARG A 223 -6.35 3.36 -0.13
CA ARG A 223 -5.59 4.06 -1.18
C ARG A 223 -4.40 3.25 -1.64
N LEU A 224 -3.57 2.81 -0.70
CA LEU A 224 -2.30 2.12 -0.99
C LEU A 224 -2.51 0.69 -1.46
N PHE A 225 -3.49 0.00 -0.89
CA PHE A 225 -3.61 -1.45 -1.08
C PHE A 225 -4.82 -1.89 -1.91
N VAL A 226 -5.71 -0.97 -2.27
CA VAL A 226 -6.86 -1.24 -3.16
C VAL A 226 -6.83 -0.34 -4.40
N ALA A 227 -6.85 0.99 -4.23
CA ALA A 227 -6.93 1.89 -5.37
C ALA A 227 -5.66 1.86 -6.23
N LEU A 228 -4.48 1.92 -5.62
CA LEU A 228 -3.21 1.93 -6.34
C LEU A 228 -2.96 0.67 -7.18
N PRO A 229 -3.13 -0.57 -6.67
CA PRO A 229 -2.93 -1.76 -7.50
C PRO A 229 -4.02 -1.99 -8.55
N SER A 230 -5.13 -1.25 -8.51
CA SER A 230 -6.28 -1.48 -9.41
C SER A 230 -5.94 -1.30 -10.88
N THR A 231 -5.06 -0.35 -11.21
CA THR A 231 -4.65 -0.13 -12.61
C THR A 231 -3.84 -1.30 -13.15
N LEU A 232 -2.99 -1.92 -12.33
CA LEU A 232 -2.27 -3.14 -12.68
C LEU A 232 -3.26 -4.30 -12.86
N ASP A 233 -4.19 -4.45 -11.93
CA ASP A 233 -5.21 -5.50 -11.98
C ASP A 233 -6.03 -5.44 -13.28
N ASP A 234 -6.48 -4.26 -13.68
CA ASP A 234 -7.21 -4.09 -14.94
C ASP A 234 -6.34 -4.45 -16.14
N ARG A 235 -5.10 -3.94 -16.23
CA ARG A 235 -4.21 -4.24 -17.36
C ARG A 235 -3.93 -5.72 -17.49
N VAL A 236 -3.64 -6.41 -16.37
CA VAL A 236 -3.38 -7.86 -16.37
C VAL A 236 -4.61 -8.63 -16.83
N ARG A 237 -5.78 -8.30 -16.31
CA ARG A 237 -7.03 -8.99 -16.70
C ARG A 237 -7.38 -8.74 -18.16
N ASP A 238 -7.32 -7.50 -18.62
CA ASP A 238 -7.59 -7.13 -20.02
C ASP A 238 -6.58 -7.79 -20.96
N GLY A 239 -5.31 -7.83 -20.58
CA GLY A 239 -4.26 -8.53 -21.32
C GLY A 239 -4.52 -10.02 -21.44
N LEU A 240 -4.88 -10.71 -20.36
CA LEU A 240 -5.23 -12.12 -20.38
C LEU A 240 -6.47 -12.39 -21.25
N VAL A 241 -7.51 -11.57 -21.13
CA VAL A 241 -8.71 -11.67 -21.97
C VAL A 241 -8.37 -11.44 -23.45
N ALA A 242 -7.52 -10.48 -23.76
CA ALA A 242 -7.07 -10.23 -25.15
C ALA A 242 -6.30 -11.42 -25.74
N THR A 243 -5.60 -12.20 -24.91
CA THR A 243 -4.99 -13.48 -25.36
C THR A 243 -6.03 -14.61 -25.47
N GLY A 244 -7.32 -14.36 -25.17
CA GLY A 244 -8.41 -15.34 -25.23
C GLY A 244 -8.45 -16.30 -24.05
N LEU A 245 -7.77 -15.96 -22.94
CA LEU A 245 -7.85 -16.73 -21.71
C LEU A 245 -9.01 -16.21 -20.84
N PRO A 246 -9.92 -17.08 -20.38
CA PRO A 246 -10.97 -16.65 -19.46
C PRO A 246 -10.38 -16.35 -18.09
N VAL A 247 -10.66 -15.15 -17.58
CA VAL A 247 -10.33 -14.74 -16.21
C VAL A 247 -11.59 -14.73 -15.37
N ARG A 248 -11.57 -15.46 -14.26
CA ARG A 248 -12.66 -15.48 -13.26
C ARG A 248 -12.23 -14.80 -11.99
N THR A 249 -13.00 -13.82 -11.51
CA THR A 249 -12.80 -13.26 -10.17
C THR A 249 -13.31 -14.26 -9.14
N LEU A 250 -12.42 -14.74 -8.28
CA LEU A 250 -12.76 -15.67 -7.17
C LEU A 250 -13.33 -14.90 -5.98
N ASP A 251 -12.71 -13.77 -5.69
CA ASP A 251 -13.11 -12.90 -4.60
C ASP A 251 -12.84 -11.44 -4.98
N LEU A 252 -13.88 -10.64 -4.97
CA LEU A 252 -13.79 -9.22 -5.35
C LEU A 252 -13.15 -8.39 -4.24
N ALA A 253 -13.40 -8.69 -2.98
CA ALA A 253 -12.89 -7.93 -1.85
C ALA A 253 -11.35 -8.04 -1.76
N THR A 254 -10.83 -9.23 -1.90
CA THR A 254 -9.38 -9.50 -1.90
C THR A 254 -8.75 -9.39 -3.30
N ARG A 255 -9.55 -9.19 -4.35
CA ARG A 255 -9.09 -9.13 -5.76
C ARG A 255 -8.30 -10.37 -6.18
N ARG A 256 -8.77 -11.52 -5.76
CA ARG A 256 -8.21 -12.79 -6.15
C ARG A 256 -8.89 -13.29 -7.42
N HIS A 257 -8.09 -13.61 -8.41
CA HIS A 257 -8.54 -14.08 -9.73
C HIS A 257 -8.02 -15.46 -10.02
N GLU A 258 -8.63 -16.11 -10.99
CA GLU A 258 -8.22 -17.40 -11.54
C GLU A 258 -8.13 -17.28 -13.06
N VAL A 259 -7.08 -17.82 -13.62
CA VAL A 259 -6.90 -18.00 -15.06
C VAL A 259 -6.64 -19.47 -15.37
N ARG A 260 -7.17 -19.94 -16.49
CA ARG A 260 -6.95 -21.32 -16.96
C ARG A 260 -6.12 -21.30 -18.23
N PHE A 261 -4.89 -21.79 -18.13
CA PHE A 261 -4.04 -22.02 -19.28
C PHE A 261 -4.42 -23.32 -19.99
N PRO A 262 -4.27 -23.42 -21.32
CA PRO A 262 -4.55 -24.67 -22.07
C PRO A 262 -3.75 -25.84 -21.50
N GLY A 263 -4.42 -26.96 -21.25
CA GLY A 263 -3.78 -28.20 -20.78
C GLY A 263 -3.26 -28.16 -19.31
N ARG A 264 -3.49 -27.07 -18.57
CA ARG A 264 -3.06 -26.92 -17.17
C ARG A 264 -4.22 -26.80 -16.20
N ALA A 265 -3.95 -27.06 -14.92
CA ALA A 265 -4.88 -26.74 -13.85
C ALA A 265 -5.08 -25.22 -13.77
N PRO A 266 -6.26 -24.76 -13.32
CA PRO A 266 -6.48 -23.33 -13.05
C PRO A 266 -5.45 -22.79 -12.07
N VAL A 267 -4.98 -21.57 -12.30
CA VAL A 267 -3.98 -20.89 -11.50
C VAL A 267 -4.60 -19.63 -10.88
N SER A 268 -4.50 -19.49 -9.57
CA SER A 268 -4.97 -18.31 -8.87
C SER A 268 -3.90 -17.23 -8.85
N PHE A 269 -4.31 -15.97 -9.03
CA PHE A 269 -3.40 -14.85 -8.97
C PHE A 269 -4.03 -13.63 -8.31
N ARG A 270 -3.18 -12.75 -7.79
CA ARG A 270 -3.54 -11.40 -7.30
C ARG A 270 -2.45 -10.41 -7.73
N CYS A 271 -2.88 -9.20 -8.08
CA CYS A 271 -1.99 -8.10 -8.43
C CYS A 271 -1.62 -7.29 -7.20
N TYR A 272 -0.32 -7.06 -7.04
CA TYR A 272 0.25 -6.32 -5.91
C TYR A 272 1.09 -5.16 -6.42
N ASP A 273 0.95 -4.02 -5.80
CA ASP A 273 1.90 -2.92 -5.90
C ASP A 273 2.59 -2.80 -4.54
N ARG A 274 3.74 -3.46 -4.37
CA ARG A 274 4.53 -3.53 -3.13
C ARG A 274 5.97 -3.14 -3.41
N ILE A 275 6.66 -2.69 -2.37
CA ILE A 275 8.09 -2.36 -2.43
C ILE A 275 8.93 -3.20 -1.45
N VAL A 276 8.29 -3.91 -0.52
CA VAL A 276 8.96 -4.77 0.48
C VAL A 276 8.71 -6.24 0.14
N ALA A 277 9.77 -6.96 -0.19
CA ALA A 277 9.70 -8.37 -0.62
C ALA A 277 9.13 -9.31 0.44
N SER A 278 9.52 -9.14 1.71
CA SER A 278 9.03 -9.95 2.83
C SER A 278 7.55 -9.70 3.11
N ALA A 279 7.10 -8.44 3.07
CA ALA A 279 5.68 -8.10 3.23
C ALA A 279 4.83 -8.71 2.11
N LEU A 280 5.32 -8.63 0.85
CA LEU A 280 4.65 -9.28 -0.27
C LEU A 280 4.54 -10.79 -0.10
N ALA A 281 5.59 -11.46 0.39
CA ALA A 281 5.58 -12.91 0.62
C ALA A 281 4.53 -13.31 1.68
N ILE A 282 4.43 -12.54 2.76
CA ILE A 282 3.42 -12.71 3.81
C ILE A 282 2.01 -12.54 3.22
N ASP A 283 1.76 -11.42 2.52
CA ASP A 283 0.46 -11.14 1.91
C ASP A 283 0.06 -12.24 0.92
N ALA A 284 0.94 -12.61 -0.02
CA ALA A 284 0.65 -13.62 -1.04
C ALA A 284 0.37 -15.02 -0.43
N THR A 285 1.07 -15.35 0.66
CA THR A 285 0.82 -16.60 1.42
C THR A 285 -0.56 -16.56 2.11
N ALA A 286 -0.89 -15.46 2.77
CA ALA A 286 -2.18 -15.27 3.44
C ALA A 286 -3.35 -15.31 2.43
N ASP A 287 -3.16 -14.72 1.26
CA ASP A 287 -4.14 -14.70 0.16
C ASP A 287 -4.30 -16.06 -0.54
N ARG A 288 -3.40 -17.00 -0.29
CA ARG A 288 -3.40 -18.35 -0.91
C ARG A 288 -3.46 -18.26 -2.43
N VAL A 289 -2.60 -17.44 -3.03
CA VAL A 289 -2.45 -17.34 -4.47
C VAL A 289 -1.30 -18.22 -4.96
N ASP A 290 -1.40 -18.68 -6.21
CA ASP A 290 -0.31 -19.42 -6.86
C ASP A 290 0.72 -18.44 -7.45
N ILE A 291 0.23 -17.26 -7.92
CA ILE A 291 1.08 -16.23 -8.52
C ILE A 291 0.81 -14.88 -7.89
N ALA A 292 1.85 -14.26 -7.33
CA ALA A 292 1.86 -12.86 -6.95
C ALA A 292 2.33 -12.02 -8.16
N VAL A 293 1.47 -11.18 -8.72
CA VAL A 293 1.76 -10.38 -9.90
C VAL A 293 2.15 -8.96 -9.49
N ILE A 294 3.28 -8.47 -10.02
CA ILE A 294 3.80 -7.11 -9.75
C ILE A 294 3.95 -6.33 -11.06
N PRO A 295 3.99 -4.98 -11.01
CA PRO A 295 4.30 -4.17 -12.19
C PRO A 295 5.69 -4.49 -12.75
N ASP A 296 5.88 -4.40 -14.07
CA ASP A 296 7.20 -4.54 -14.71
C ASP A 296 8.22 -3.52 -14.19
N SER A 297 7.76 -2.33 -13.82
CA SER A 297 8.58 -1.26 -13.25
C SER A 297 8.88 -1.43 -11.75
N SER A 298 8.42 -2.51 -11.12
CA SER A 298 8.63 -2.74 -9.69
C SER A 298 10.10 -3.01 -9.35
N THR A 299 10.58 -2.43 -8.26
CA THR A 299 11.89 -2.76 -7.69
C THR A 299 12.00 -4.22 -7.26
N LEU A 300 10.86 -4.88 -7.02
CA LEU A 300 10.78 -6.31 -6.70
C LEU A 300 11.04 -7.23 -7.89
N ALA A 301 11.05 -6.71 -9.12
CA ALA A 301 11.39 -7.49 -10.32
C ALA A 301 12.88 -7.87 -10.38
N THR A 302 13.75 -7.23 -9.58
CA THR A 302 15.19 -7.50 -9.58
C THR A 302 15.52 -8.89 -9.01
N PRO A 303 16.62 -9.55 -9.49
CA PRO A 303 17.01 -10.88 -8.98
C PRO A 303 17.26 -10.91 -7.47
N VAL A 304 17.74 -9.82 -6.88
CA VAL A 304 17.98 -9.71 -5.43
C VAL A 304 16.65 -9.73 -4.67
N ALA A 305 15.70 -8.90 -5.09
CA ALA A 305 14.39 -8.81 -4.44
C ALA A 305 13.58 -10.12 -4.63
N ARG A 306 13.68 -10.79 -5.78
CA ARG A 306 13.06 -12.10 -6.01
C ARG A 306 13.62 -13.16 -5.07
N ARG A 307 14.93 -13.18 -4.82
CA ARG A 307 15.53 -14.08 -3.81
C ARG A 307 15.04 -13.74 -2.40
N ALA A 308 14.94 -12.46 -2.06
CA ALA A 308 14.40 -12.04 -0.77
C ALA A 308 12.94 -12.45 -0.60
N PHE A 309 12.12 -12.31 -1.63
CA PHE A 309 10.75 -12.81 -1.65
C PHE A 309 10.69 -14.32 -1.43
N ALA A 310 11.44 -15.10 -2.22
CA ALA A 310 11.47 -16.55 -2.10
C ALA A 310 11.98 -17.02 -0.72
N GLY A 311 12.97 -16.33 -0.15
CA GLY A 311 13.50 -16.62 1.20
C GLY A 311 12.54 -16.27 2.33
N ALA A 312 11.56 -15.40 2.10
CA ALA A 312 10.53 -15.03 3.07
C ALA A 312 9.28 -15.92 3.00
N LEU A 313 9.12 -16.73 1.95
CA LEU A 313 8.02 -17.67 1.85
C LEU A 313 8.19 -18.84 2.83
N PRO A 314 7.10 -19.40 3.38
CA PRO A 314 7.13 -20.65 4.12
C PRO A 314 7.75 -21.78 3.28
N LEU A 315 8.47 -22.69 3.95
CA LEU A 315 9.05 -23.84 3.28
C LEU A 315 7.99 -24.67 2.54
N GLY A 316 8.22 -24.91 1.25
CA GLY A 316 7.26 -25.64 0.41
C GLY A 316 6.09 -24.81 -0.11
N SER A 317 6.10 -23.50 0.07
CA SER A 317 5.08 -22.61 -0.50
C SER A 317 5.07 -22.71 -2.03
N PRO A 318 3.91 -22.89 -2.67
CA PRO A 318 3.79 -22.93 -4.13
C PRO A 318 3.82 -21.53 -4.76
N VAL A 319 3.79 -20.48 -3.96
CA VAL A 319 3.66 -19.09 -4.45
C VAL A 319 4.87 -18.69 -5.29
N THR A 320 4.60 -18.18 -6.48
CA THR A 320 5.63 -17.63 -7.39
C THR A 320 5.42 -16.13 -7.59
N LEU A 321 6.53 -15.41 -7.84
CA LEU A 321 6.50 -13.99 -8.19
C LEU A 321 6.65 -13.82 -9.70
N ALA A 322 5.72 -13.14 -10.33
CA ALA A 322 5.75 -12.81 -11.75
C ALA A 322 5.52 -11.32 -11.98
N THR A 323 6.14 -10.75 -12.99
CA THR A 323 5.77 -9.44 -13.48
C THR A 323 4.54 -9.53 -14.38
N GLU A 324 3.90 -8.39 -14.67
CA GLU A 324 2.79 -8.28 -15.63
C GLU A 324 3.16 -8.94 -16.97
N SER A 325 4.31 -8.57 -17.54
CA SER A 325 4.77 -9.13 -18.83
C SER A 325 5.09 -10.60 -18.77
N GLU A 326 5.64 -11.12 -17.69
CA GLU A 326 5.95 -12.54 -17.53
C GLU A 326 4.67 -13.40 -17.49
N LEU A 327 3.63 -12.94 -16.77
CA LEU A 327 2.35 -13.63 -16.75
C LEU A 327 1.68 -13.65 -18.13
N LEU A 328 1.69 -12.50 -18.84
CA LEU A 328 1.12 -12.41 -20.18
C LEU A 328 1.93 -13.19 -21.23
N ALA A 329 3.26 -13.24 -21.11
CA ALA A 329 4.12 -14.05 -21.98
C ALA A 329 3.88 -15.56 -21.79
N GLY A 330 3.68 -16.02 -20.55
CA GLY A 330 3.24 -17.39 -20.26
C GLY A 330 1.93 -17.74 -20.99
N ALA A 331 0.99 -16.81 -21.03
CA ALA A 331 -0.28 -16.94 -21.72
C ALA A 331 -0.15 -17.10 -23.25
N THR A 332 0.86 -16.46 -23.85
CA THR A 332 1.10 -16.50 -25.32
C THR A 332 1.93 -17.71 -25.74
N ASN A 333 2.88 -18.16 -24.93
CA ASN A 333 3.74 -19.30 -25.25
C ASN A 333 2.98 -20.64 -25.19
N ASP A 334 2.06 -20.80 -24.24
CA ASP A 334 1.22 -22.00 -24.14
C ASP A 334 0.25 -22.18 -25.33
N ARG A 335 0.09 -21.16 -26.20
CA ARG A 335 -0.70 -21.27 -27.46
C ARG A 335 0.11 -21.79 -28.66
N LYS A 336 1.45 -21.74 -28.57
CA LYS A 336 2.30 -22.15 -29.72
C LYS A 336 2.70 -23.60 -29.71
N ASP A 337 2.43 -24.32 -28.63
CA ASP A 337 2.62 -25.76 -28.52
C ASP A 337 1.22 -26.43 -28.55
N PRO A 338 0.74 -26.88 -29.74
CA PRO A 338 -0.50 -27.66 -29.89
C PRO A 338 -0.29 -29.13 -29.52
#